data_729e3a8ceed94001abb349b7f89e3447
#
_entry.id   729e3a8ceed94001abb349b7f89e3447
#
_cell.length_a   1.000
_cell.length_b   1.000
_cell.length_c   1.000
_cell.angle_alpha   90.00
_cell.angle_beta   90.00
_cell.angle_gamma   90.00
#
_symmetry.space_group_name_H-M   'P 1'
#
loop_
_entity.id
_entity.type
_entity.pdbx_description
1 polymer ?
#
loop_
_entity_poly.entity_id
_entity_poly.type
_entity_poly.pdbx_seq_one_letter_code
_entity_poly.pdbx_strand_id
1 'polypeptide(L)'
;MSQSPDAKKMSAGNATPVILALEASGDELSVAVYLAGQLHAQICHAARHGHAALITPMISDVMTQAAINFADVTHVAAGVGPGSFTGIRVALATAKGLCLATGAKGVGVNGLAALAHRLNLDIPVLVSADTRRGPCYAQLFDRNGASLGDVIETGADSIGAHVPSDIGALAIVGWQAESLAAALAAQVDTISIPHDVVGHVQAADIAAYAESLIASGEDDAGMTPLYLAPAFLGPSKKASQ
;
A
#
# COMPACT_ATOMS: atom_id res chain seq x y z
N MET A 1 -54.01 13.16 -20.89
CA MET A 1 -53.54 13.14 -19.51
C MET A 1 -52.47 12.02 -19.42
N SER A 2 -51.26 12.43 -19.56
CA SER A 2 -50.10 11.53 -19.58
C SER A 2 -49.40 11.63 -18.20
N GLN A 3 -49.32 10.54 -17.46
CA GLN A 3 -48.51 10.45 -16.24
C GLN A 3 -47.23 9.71 -16.60
N SER A 4 -46.12 10.44 -16.59
CA SER A 4 -44.77 9.85 -16.58
C SER A 4 -44.55 9.15 -15.25
N PRO A 5 -43.99 7.92 -15.23
CA PRO A 5 -43.54 7.32 -13.99
C PRO A 5 -42.20 7.94 -13.60
N ASP A 6 -42.18 8.68 -12.51
CA ASP A 6 -40.97 9.09 -11.81
C ASP A 6 -40.15 7.84 -11.50
N ALA A 7 -39.02 7.68 -12.20
CA ALA A 7 -38.01 6.74 -11.85
C ALA A 7 -37.38 7.20 -10.53
N LYS A 8 -37.87 6.65 -9.43
CA LYS A 8 -37.33 6.77 -8.08
C LYS A 8 -35.88 6.34 -8.12
N LYS A 9 -34.99 7.31 -8.17
CA LYS A 9 -33.56 7.13 -8.00
C LYS A 9 -33.34 6.51 -6.62
N MET A 10 -33.30 5.17 -6.57
CA MET A 10 -32.90 4.47 -5.36
C MET A 10 -31.48 4.94 -5.06
N SER A 11 -31.31 5.62 -3.94
CA SER A 11 -30.01 5.87 -3.35
C SER A 11 -29.32 4.52 -3.20
N ALA A 12 -28.13 4.37 -3.78
CA ALA A 12 -27.28 3.21 -3.56
C ALA A 12 -27.00 3.15 -2.04
N GLY A 13 -27.75 2.30 -1.34
CA GLY A 13 -27.49 1.99 0.05
C GLY A 13 -26.05 1.48 0.13
N ASN A 14 -25.36 1.92 1.16
CA ASN A 14 -23.98 1.57 1.48
C ASN A 14 -23.84 0.04 1.61
N ALA A 15 -23.67 -0.65 0.47
CA ALA A 15 -23.33 -2.06 0.48
C ALA A 15 -21.90 -2.16 1.03
N THR A 16 -21.70 -2.99 2.04
CA THR A 16 -20.38 -3.24 2.63
C THR A 16 -19.41 -3.66 1.53
N PRO A 17 -18.26 -3.00 1.39
CA PRO A 17 -17.31 -3.35 0.34
C PRO A 17 -16.72 -4.74 0.54
N VAL A 18 -16.62 -5.52 -0.52
CA VAL A 18 -15.82 -6.74 -0.61
C VAL A 18 -14.56 -6.38 -1.37
N ILE A 19 -13.41 -6.41 -0.69
CA ILE A 19 -12.14 -5.94 -1.21
C ILE A 19 -11.22 -7.13 -1.45
N LEU A 20 -10.76 -7.32 -2.68
CA LEU A 20 -9.64 -8.20 -3.02
C LEU A 20 -8.39 -7.35 -3.12
N ALA A 21 -7.41 -7.59 -2.26
CA ALA A 21 -6.18 -6.78 -2.20
C ALA A 21 -4.95 -7.57 -2.65
N LEU A 22 -4.02 -6.86 -3.31
CA LEU A 22 -2.77 -7.38 -3.84
C LEU A 22 -1.60 -6.51 -3.38
N GLU A 23 -0.54 -7.14 -2.82
CA GLU A 23 0.70 -6.45 -2.47
C GLU A 23 1.91 -7.26 -2.95
N ALA A 24 2.82 -6.60 -3.66
CA ALA A 24 4.02 -7.23 -4.25
C ALA A 24 5.21 -6.26 -4.33
N SER A 25 5.19 -5.14 -3.62
CA SER A 25 6.26 -4.14 -3.66
C SER A 25 7.50 -4.52 -2.84
N GLY A 26 7.34 -5.47 -1.90
CA GLY A 26 8.40 -6.00 -1.02
C GLY A 26 9.06 -7.28 -1.53
N ASP A 27 9.65 -8.04 -0.58
CA ASP A 27 10.22 -9.38 -0.78
C ASP A 27 9.16 -10.49 -0.59
N GLU A 28 7.90 -10.10 -0.41
CA GLU A 28 6.77 -10.98 -0.24
C GLU A 28 5.68 -10.59 -1.24
N LEU A 29 5.03 -11.60 -1.81
CA LEU A 29 3.77 -11.45 -2.54
C LEU A 29 2.65 -11.84 -1.59
N SER A 30 1.66 -10.98 -1.43
CA SER A 30 0.48 -11.29 -0.62
C SER A 30 -0.82 -10.94 -1.34
N VAL A 31 -1.85 -11.71 -1.04
CA VAL A 31 -3.22 -11.55 -1.55
C VAL A 31 -4.18 -11.72 -0.39
N ALA A 32 -5.18 -10.84 -0.27
CA ALA A 32 -6.14 -10.89 0.82
C ALA A 32 -7.57 -10.60 0.35
N VAL A 33 -8.55 -11.19 1.04
CA VAL A 33 -9.96 -10.83 0.94
C VAL A 33 -10.38 -10.18 2.26
N TYR A 34 -10.96 -9.00 2.15
CA TYR A 34 -11.36 -8.16 3.27
C TYR A 34 -12.81 -7.72 3.11
N LEU A 35 -13.59 -7.80 4.18
CA LEU A 35 -15.02 -7.51 4.18
C LEU A 35 -15.44 -7.01 5.56
N ALA A 36 -16.17 -5.90 5.59
CA ALA A 36 -16.78 -5.37 6.82
C ALA A 36 -15.77 -5.14 7.96
N GLY A 37 -14.63 -4.53 7.67
CA GLY A 37 -13.58 -4.26 8.66
C GLY A 37 -12.79 -5.51 9.09
N GLN A 38 -12.95 -6.64 8.41
CA GLN A 38 -12.34 -7.91 8.81
C GLN A 38 -11.58 -8.60 7.68
N LEU A 39 -10.42 -9.15 8.01
CA LEU A 39 -9.67 -10.04 7.14
C LEU A 39 -10.35 -11.43 7.14
N HIS A 40 -10.85 -11.85 5.97
CA HIS A 40 -11.48 -13.15 5.79
C HIS A 40 -10.49 -14.24 5.39
N ALA A 41 -9.55 -13.92 4.52
CA ALA A 41 -8.46 -14.82 4.13
C ALA A 41 -7.24 -14.01 3.64
N GLN A 42 -6.05 -14.55 3.86
CA GLN A 42 -4.81 -14.01 3.31
C GLN A 42 -3.85 -15.15 3.00
N ILE A 43 -3.15 -15.02 1.88
CA ILE A 43 -2.03 -15.88 1.51
C ILE A 43 -0.82 -15.01 1.29
N CYS A 44 0.29 -15.35 1.95
CA CYS A 44 1.59 -14.71 1.80
C CYS A 44 2.60 -15.71 1.24
N HIS A 45 3.44 -15.27 0.32
CA HIS A 45 4.50 -16.07 -0.26
C HIS A 45 5.79 -15.26 -0.33
N ALA A 46 6.78 -15.65 0.47
CA ALA A 46 8.11 -15.04 0.43
C ALA A 46 8.79 -15.43 -0.89
N ALA A 47 8.92 -14.48 -1.80
CA ALA A 47 9.58 -14.67 -3.08
C ALA A 47 10.15 -13.36 -3.60
N ARG A 48 11.45 -13.33 -3.83
CA ARG A 48 12.10 -12.18 -4.48
C ARG A 48 11.81 -12.10 -5.98
N HIS A 49 11.40 -13.21 -6.60
CA HIS A 49 11.15 -13.33 -8.03
C HIS A 49 9.98 -14.29 -8.30
N GLY A 50 9.39 -14.21 -9.50
CA GLY A 50 8.34 -15.13 -9.90
C GLY A 50 6.91 -14.72 -9.52
N HIS A 51 6.70 -13.53 -8.97
CA HIS A 51 5.38 -13.03 -8.57
C HIS A 51 4.31 -13.19 -9.65
N ALA A 52 4.67 -12.95 -10.92
CA ALA A 52 3.73 -13.08 -12.05
C ALA A 52 3.15 -14.49 -12.24
N ALA A 53 3.92 -15.54 -11.92
CA ALA A 53 3.46 -16.91 -12.00
C ALA A 53 2.60 -17.33 -10.79
N LEU A 54 2.81 -16.70 -9.65
CA LEU A 54 2.20 -17.08 -8.38
C LEU A 54 0.90 -16.31 -8.09
N ILE A 55 0.78 -15.07 -8.56
CA ILE A 55 -0.30 -14.18 -8.14
C ILE A 55 -1.69 -14.72 -8.50
N THR A 56 -1.87 -15.28 -9.70
CA THR A 56 -3.17 -15.80 -10.15
C THR A 56 -3.62 -17.05 -9.37
N PRO A 57 -2.78 -18.08 -9.16
CA PRO A 57 -3.11 -19.17 -8.26
C PRO A 57 -3.46 -18.69 -6.83
N MET A 58 -2.67 -17.79 -6.25
CA MET A 58 -2.93 -17.26 -4.91
C MET A 58 -4.28 -16.53 -4.81
N ILE A 59 -4.68 -15.80 -5.86
CA ILE A 59 -6.00 -15.16 -5.93
C ILE A 59 -7.10 -16.21 -5.90
N SER A 60 -7.00 -17.27 -6.70
CA SER A 60 -7.98 -18.36 -6.70
C SER A 60 -8.10 -19.04 -5.34
N ASP A 61 -6.96 -19.30 -4.71
CA ASP A 61 -6.90 -19.97 -3.42
C ASP A 61 -7.48 -19.09 -2.29
N VAL A 62 -7.15 -17.78 -2.25
CA VAL A 62 -7.67 -16.88 -1.22
C VAL A 62 -9.17 -16.65 -1.36
N MET A 63 -9.69 -16.54 -2.59
CA MET A 63 -11.13 -16.43 -2.85
C MET A 63 -11.88 -17.70 -2.38
N THR A 64 -11.29 -18.88 -2.62
CA THR A 64 -11.83 -20.15 -2.14
C THR A 64 -11.83 -20.24 -0.61
N GLN A 65 -10.72 -19.83 0.05
CA GLN A 65 -10.62 -19.82 1.51
C GLN A 65 -11.60 -18.84 2.15
N ALA A 66 -11.82 -17.68 1.53
CA ALA A 66 -12.79 -16.70 1.99
C ALA A 66 -14.25 -17.12 1.73
N ALA A 67 -14.50 -18.14 0.92
CA ALA A 67 -15.82 -18.54 0.42
C ALA A 67 -16.57 -17.38 -0.28
N ILE A 68 -15.86 -16.52 -1.01
CA ILE A 68 -16.38 -15.38 -1.75
C ILE A 68 -16.25 -15.64 -3.26
N ASN A 69 -17.29 -15.32 -4.04
CA ASN A 69 -17.22 -15.41 -5.49
C ASN A 69 -16.62 -14.14 -6.09
N PHE A 70 -15.98 -14.25 -7.25
CA PHE A 70 -15.45 -13.07 -7.96
C PHE A 70 -16.52 -12.04 -8.32
N ALA A 71 -17.77 -12.49 -8.53
CA ALA A 71 -18.90 -11.60 -8.82
C ALA A 71 -19.32 -10.73 -7.61
N ASP A 72 -18.93 -11.12 -6.40
CA ASP A 72 -19.24 -10.40 -5.17
C ASP A 72 -18.17 -9.34 -4.83
N VAL A 73 -17.02 -9.37 -5.51
CA VAL A 73 -15.93 -8.41 -5.32
C VAL A 73 -16.36 -7.04 -5.84
N THR A 74 -16.42 -6.06 -4.95
CA THR A 74 -16.81 -4.67 -5.29
C THR A 74 -15.61 -3.80 -5.60
N HIS A 75 -14.45 -4.09 -4.97
CA HIS A 75 -13.22 -3.33 -5.12
C HIS A 75 -12.01 -4.27 -5.25
N VAL A 76 -11.06 -3.87 -6.10
CA VAL A 76 -9.73 -4.50 -6.15
C VAL A 76 -8.71 -3.45 -5.73
N ALA A 77 -8.07 -3.65 -4.60
CA ALA A 77 -7.03 -2.78 -4.08
C ALA A 77 -5.64 -3.33 -4.48
N ALA A 78 -4.71 -2.45 -4.81
CA ALA A 78 -3.34 -2.85 -5.09
C ALA A 78 -2.33 -1.84 -4.55
N GLY A 79 -1.25 -2.34 -3.95
CA GLY A 79 -0.11 -1.52 -3.56
C GLY A 79 0.52 -0.84 -4.78
N VAL A 80 0.61 0.50 -4.73
CA VAL A 80 1.26 1.30 -5.77
C VAL A 80 2.75 1.51 -5.49
N GLY A 81 3.26 0.97 -4.39
CA GLY A 81 4.61 1.18 -3.89
C GLY A 81 4.65 2.19 -2.72
N PRO A 82 5.85 2.71 -2.39
CA PRO A 82 7.12 2.52 -3.09
C PRO A 82 7.71 1.11 -2.90
N GLY A 83 8.60 0.69 -3.80
CA GLY A 83 9.27 -0.61 -3.69
C GLY A 83 9.69 -1.21 -5.04
N SER A 84 9.60 -2.53 -5.13
CA SER A 84 10.00 -3.31 -6.31
C SER A 84 9.26 -2.89 -7.58
N PHE A 85 9.99 -2.36 -8.54
CA PHE A 85 9.46 -1.94 -9.85
C PHE A 85 8.69 -3.04 -10.58
N THR A 86 9.21 -4.27 -10.57
CA THR A 86 8.56 -5.42 -11.21
C THR A 86 7.34 -5.87 -10.42
N GLY A 87 7.46 -5.97 -9.09
CA GLY A 87 6.37 -6.42 -8.22
C GLY A 87 5.16 -5.50 -8.31
N ILE A 88 5.37 -4.19 -8.18
CA ILE A 88 4.29 -3.18 -8.32
C ILE A 88 3.55 -3.34 -9.65
N ARG A 89 4.28 -3.51 -10.76
CA ARG A 89 3.65 -3.69 -12.09
C ARG A 89 2.84 -4.97 -12.19
N VAL A 90 3.33 -6.07 -11.61
CA VAL A 90 2.59 -7.34 -11.56
C VAL A 90 1.29 -7.17 -10.80
N ALA A 91 1.32 -6.60 -9.59
CA ALA A 91 0.13 -6.35 -8.79
C ALA A 91 -0.87 -5.45 -9.53
N LEU A 92 -0.41 -4.31 -10.06
CA LEU A 92 -1.28 -3.35 -10.76
C LEU A 92 -1.87 -3.90 -12.06
N ALA A 93 -1.09 -4.63 -12.86
CA ALA A 93 -1.58 -5.23 -14.09
C ALA A 93 -2.67 -6.28 -13.77
N THR A 94 -2.43 -7.11 -12.75
CA THR A 94 -3.40 -8.12 -12.29
C THR A 94 -4.67 -7.45 -11.76
N ALA A 95 -4.53 -6.43 -10.89
CA ALA A 95 -5.67 -5.69 -10.35
C ALA A 95 -6.52 -5.04 -11.45
N LYS A 96 -5.89 -4.38 -12.44
CA LYS A 96 -6.60 -3.80 -13.59
C LYS A 96 -7.32 -4.86 -14.42
N GLY A 97 -6.69 -6.02 -14.65
CA GLY A 97 -7.33 -7.15 -15.33
C GLY A 97 -8.55 -7.68 -14.58
N LEU A 98 -8.46 -7.79 -13.25
CA LEU A 98 -9.58 -8.19 -12.40
C LEU A 98 -10.72 -7.16 -12.44
N CYS A 99 -10.43 -5.87 -12.35
CA CYS A 99 -11.44 -4.81 -12.49
C CYS A 99 -12.19 -4.92 -13.83
N LEU A 100 -11.47 -5.14 -14.93
CA LEU A 100 -12.09 -5.32 -16.25
C LEU A 100 -12.96 -6.58 -16.32
N ALA A 101 -12.57 -7.66 -15.68
CA ALA A 101 -13.29 -8.93 -15.71
C ALA A 101 -14.53 -8.95 -14.81
N THR A 102 -14.47 -8.28 -13.65
CA THR A 102 -15.52 -8.33 -12.63
C THR A 102 -16.42 -7.10 -12.60
N GLY A 103 -15.97 -5.98 -13.18
CA GLY A 103 -16.64 -4.67 -13.03
C GLY A 103 -16.34 -4.00 -11.68
N ALA A 104 -15.48 -4.58 -10.84
CA ALA A 104 -15.08 -3.99 -9.56
C ALA A 104 -14.30 -2.67 -9.78
N LYS A 105 -14.42 -1.76 -8.83
CA LYS A 105 -13.60 -0.52 -8.82
C LYS A 105 -12.17 -0.83 -8.42
N GLY A 106 -11.22 -0.10 -9.00
CA GLY A 106 -9.79 -0.22 -8.66
C GLY A 106 -9.35 0.85 -7.68
N VAL A 107 -8.63 0.47 -6.62
CA VAL A 107 -8.09 1.38 -5.61
C VAL A 107 -6.57 1.21 -5.53
N GLY A 108 -5.82 2.28 -5.86
CA GLY A 108 -4.36 2.31 -5.68
C GLY A 108 -4.00 2.73 -4.26
N VAL A 109 -3.17 1.95 -3.58
CA VAL A 109 -2.83 2.18 -2.17
C VAL A 109 -1.33 2.40 -2.00
N ASN A 110 -0.95 3.53 -1.41
CA ASN A 110 0.42 3.78 -0.97
C ASN A 110 0.78 2.85 0.21
N GLY A 111 1.80 2.01 0.05
CA GLY A 111 2.22 1.05 1.07
C GLY A 111 2.69 1.70 2.37
N LEU A 112 3.33 2.88 2.31
CA LEU A 112 3.75 3.60 3.53
C LEU A 112 2.54 4.11 4.30
N ALA A 113 1.50 4.60 3.61
CA ALA A 113 0.25 5.04 4.22
C ALA A 113 -0.52 3.86 4.84
N ALA A 114 -0.57 2.71 4.15
CA ALA A 114 -1.16 1.49 4.69
C ALA A 114 -0.46 1.03 5.98
N LEU A 115 0.88 1.14 6.03
CA LEU A 115 1.64 0.81 7.24
C LEU A 115 1.38 1.81 8.38
N ALA A 116 1.33 3.12 8.09
CA ALA A 116 0.97 4.13 9.07
C ALA A 116 -0.44 3.88 9.65
N HIS A 117 -1.40 3.54 8.79
CA HIS A 117 -2.77 3.20 9.17
C HIS A 117 -2.83 1.97 10.09
N ARG A 118 -2.09 0.89 9.76
CA ARG A 118 -2.01 -0.32 10.60
C ARG A 118 -1.50 -0.02 12.01
N LEU A 119 -0.51 0.86 12.12
CA LEU A 119 0.12 1.19 13.41
C LEU A 119 -0.77 2.06 14.29
N ASN A 120 -1.59 2.93 13.69
CA ASN A 120 -2.57 3.79 14.36
C ASN A 120 -2.00 4.47 15.63
N LEU A 121 -0.87 5.16 15.49
CA LEU A 121 -0.17 5.80 16.61
C LEU A 121 -0.76 7.17 16.94
N ASP A 122 -0.84 7.51 18.22
CA ASP A 122 -1.34 8.81 18.71
C ASP A 122 -0.34 9.97 18.52
N ILE A 123 0.80 9.71 17.87
CA ILE A 123 1.84 10.68 17.54
C ILE A 123 2.16 10.62 16.04
N PRO A 124 2.74 11.67 15.45
CA PRO A 124 3.21 11.64 14.07
C PRO A 124 4.17 10.48 13.82
N VAL A 125 4.13 9.93 12.61
CA VAL A 125 4.96 8.80 12.22
C VAL A 125 5.67 9.05 10.89
N LEU A 126 6.98 8.82 10.88
CA LEU A 126 7.80 8.70 9.67
C LEU A 126 7.91 7.23 9.32
N VAL A 127 7.28 6.82 8.24
CA VAL A 127 7.36 5.44 7.74
C VAL A 127 8.42 5.34 6.68
N SER A 128 9.28 4.34 6.77
CA SER A 128 10.40 4.12 5.84
C SER A 128 10.44 2.71 5.27
N ALA A 129 10.82 2.61 3.99
CA ALA A 129 10.97 1.36 3.26
C ALA A 129 12.32 1.28 2.52
N ASP A 130 12.80 0.08 2.26
CA ASP A 130 14.08 -0.17 1.59
C ASP A 130 14.02 0.17 0.09
N THR A 131 14.96 0.99 -0.38
CA THR A 131 15.16 1.22 -1.82
C THR A 131 16.01 0.13 -2.49
N ARG A 132 16.66 -0.73 -1.69
CA ARG A 132 17.69 -1.71 -2.12
C ARG A 132 18.94 -1.05 -2.75
N ARG A 133 19.15 0.24 -2.51
CA ARG A 133 20.26 1.03 -3.09
C ARG A 133 21.03 1.84 -2.06
N GLY A 134 20.67 1.72 -0.77
CA GLY A 134 21.29 2.42 0.35
C GLY A 134 20.37 3.44 1.02
N PRO A 135 19.83 4.48 0.34
CA PRO A 135 18.82 5.35 0.93
C PRO A 135 17.52 4.60 1.19
N CYS A 136 16.58 5.22 1.90
CA CYS A 136 15.23 4.69 2.09
C CYS A 136 14.20 5.55 1.35
N TYR A 137 13.05 4.96 1.02
CA TYR A 137 11.83 5.70 0.80
C TYR A 137 11.25 6.09 2.14
N ALA A 138 10.77 7.31 2.29
CA ALA A 138 10.15 7.74 3.54
C ALA A 138 8.96 8.68 3.27
N GLN A 139 7.98 8.64 4.18
CA GLN A 139 6.86 9.57 4.19
C GLN A 139 6.45 9.87 5.62
N LEU A 140 6.12 11.13 5.87
CA LEU A 140 5.68 11.62 7.16
C LEU A 140 4.15 11.70 7.19
N PHE A 141 3.56 11.24 8.30
CA PHE A 141 2.13 11.28 8.56
C PHE A 141 1.87 11.94 9.92
N ASP A 142 0.76 12.65 10.04
CA ASP A 142 0.29 13.17 11.32
C ASP A 142 -0.31 12.05 12.19
N ARG A 143 -0.71 12.40 13.42
CA ARG A 143 -1.35 11.48 14.37
C ARG A 143 -2.69 10.88 13.89
N ASN A 144 -3.30 11.48 12.89
CA ASN A 144 -4.57 11.00 12.31
C ASN A 144 -4.33 10.14 11.06
N GLY A 145 -3.07 9.90 10.68
CA GLY A 145 -2.69 9.17 9.48
C GLY A 145 -2.73 9.99 8.19
N ALA A 146 -2.98 11.30 8.26
CA ALA A 146 -2.93 12.17 7.10
C ALA A 146 -1.47 12.44 6.70
N SER A 147 -1.19 12.40 5.39
CA SER A 147 0.14 12.68 4.85
C SER A 147 0.54 14.14 5.10
N LEU A 148 1.74 14.36 5.63
CA LEU A 148 2.36 15.69 5.82
C LEU A 148 3.32 16.06 4.68
N GLY A 149 3.33 15.30 3.61
CA GLY A 149 4.14 15.57 2.42
C GLY A 149 4.20 14.37 1.48
N ASP A 150 4.90 14.54 0.37
CA ASP A 150 5.10 13.49 -0.61
C ASP A 150 6.05 12.40 -0.09
N VAL A 151 6.02 11.24 -0.74
CA VAL A 151 7.05 10.21 -0.54
C VAL A 151 8.39 10.74 -1.08
N ILE A 152 9.43 10.61 -0.28
CA ILE A 152 10.79 11.04 -0.63
C ILE A 152 11.76 9.85 -0.65
N GLU A 153 12.87 9.99 -1.36
CA GLU A 153 14.05 9.14 -1.22
C GLU A 153 15.10 9.90 -0.38
N THR A 154 15.49 9.36 0.78
CA THR A 154 16.34 10.05 1.76
C THR A 154 17.21 9.07 2.54
N GLY A 155 18.14 9.58 3.32
CA GLY A 155 18.94 8.84 4.28
C GLY A 155 19.18 9.65 5.56
N ALA A 156 19.90 9.07 6.51
CA ALA A 156 20.20 9.70 7.79
C ALA A 156 20.81 11.11 7.65
N ASP A 157 21.68 11.32 6.65
CA ASP A 157 22.37 12.59 6.44
C ASP A 157 21.45 13.73 5.96
N SER A 158 20.27 13.41 5.42
CA SER A 158 19.37 14.37 4.76
C SER A 158 17.97 14.43 5.36
N ILE A 159 17.58 13.47 6.20
CA ILE A 159 16.23 13.36 6.74
C ILE A 159 15.79 14.61 7.52
N GLY A 160 16.73 15.27 8.21
CA GLY A 160 16.43 16.47 9.02
C GLY A 160 15.80 17.61 8.25
N ALA A 161 16.05 17.71 6.94
CA ALA A 161 15.45 18.73 6.09
C ALA A 161 13.97 18.46 5.76
N HIS A 162 13.48 17.25 6.04
CA HIS A 162 12.14 16.78 5.69
C HIS A 162 11.21 16.63 6.90
N VAL A 163 11.72 16.87 8.11
CA VAL A 163 10.94 16.79 9.34
C VAL A 163 10.78 18.18 9.93
N PRO A 164 9.54 18.68 10.12
CA PRO A 164 9.29 19.98 10.76
C PRO A 164 9.87 20.03 12.18
N SER A 165 10.52 21.12 12.53
CA SER A 165 11.16 21.29 13.84
C SER A 165 10.17 21.43 15.01
N ASP A 166 8.90 21.71 14.73
CA ASP A 166 7.81 21.87 15.68
C ASP A 166 6.92 20.62 15.81
N ILE A 167 7.32 19.50 15.23
CA ILE A 167 6.51 18.27 15.18
C ILE A 167 6.31 17.62 16.56
N GLY A 168 7.13 17.93 17.54
CA GLY A 168 7.11 17.33 18.88
C GLY A 168 7.72 15.92 18.89
N ALA A 169 7.03 14.95 19.50
CA ALA A 169 7.45 13.55 19.45
C ALA A 169 7.16 12.91 18.09
N LEU A 170 8.05 12.04 17.62
CA LEU A 170 7.96 11.38 16.31
C LEU A 170 8.29 9.89 16.42
N ALA A 171 7.40 9.02 15.97
CA ALA A 171 7.71 7.63 15.75
C ALA A 171 8.40 7.46 14.38
N ILE A 172 9.48 6.69 14.33
CA ILE A 172 10.17 6.34 13.09
C ILE A 172 10.09 4.84 12.91
N VAL A 173 9.50 4.41 11.79
CA VAL A 173 9.07 3.03 11.60
C VAL A 173 9.61 2.48 10.29
N GLY A 174 10.14 1.25 10.34
CA GLY A 174 10.51 0.49 9.16
C GLY A 174 12.02 0.44 8.90
N TRP A 175 12.42 0.59 7.64
CA TRP A 175 13.80 0.43 7.21
C TRP A 175 14.70 1.55 7.73
N GLN A 176 15.85 1.18 8.34
CA GLN A 176 16.80 2.13 8.95
C GLN A 176 16.19 3.03 10.05
N ALA A 177 15.10 2.63 10.70
CA ALA A 177 14.41 3.45 11.70
C ALA A 177 15.34 3.95 12.82
N GLU A 178 16.25 3.11 13.30
CA GLU A 178 17.22 3.47 14.35
C GLU A 178 18.23 4.54 13.86
N SER A 179 18.74 4.38 12.64
CA SER A 179 19.68 5.33 12.04
C SER A 179 19.03 6.69 11.79
N LEU A 180 17.80 6.70 11.29
CA LEU A 180 17.00 7.92 11.08
C LEU A 180 16.67 8.59 12.41
N ALA A 181 16.31 7.82 13.44
CA ALA A 181 16.05 8.34 14.77
C ALA A 181 17.29 8.99 15.40
N ALA A 182 18.44 8.35 15.28
CA ALA A 182 19.71 8.91 15.76
C ALA A 182 20.05 10.23 15.05
N ALA A 183 19.80 10.33 13.74
CA ALA A 183 20.02 11.55 12.98
C ALA A 183 19.09 12.70 13.38
N LEU A 184 17.88 12.39 13.82
CA LEU A 184 16.86 13.37 14.24
C LEU A 184 16.89 13.72 15.73
N ALA A 185 17.62 12.98 16.54
CA ALA A 185 17.61 13.09 18.01
C ALA A 185 17.97 14.50 18.55
N ALA A 186 18.68 15.32 17.77
CA ALA A 186 18.98 16.72 18.12
C ALA A 186 17.83 17.70 17.81
N GLN A 187 16.83 17.30 17.02
CA GLN A 187 15.75 18.15 16.54
C GLN A 187 14.41 17.79 17.18
N VAL A 188 14.17 16.51 17.44
CA VAL A 188 12.85 15.99 17.85
C VAL A 188 13.03 14.76 18.75
N ASP A 189 12.10 14.59 19.70
CA ASP A 189 12.05 13.37 20.52
C ASP A 189 11.55 12.20 19.66
N THR A 190 12.39 11.15 19.53
CA THR A 190 12.14 10.05 18.58
C THR A 190 11.96 8.72 19.28
N ILE A 191 11.01 7.92 18.76
CA ILE A 191 10.82 6.50 19.08
C ILE A 191 11.07 5.71 17.80
N SER A 192 12.05 4.80 17.81
CA SER A 192 12.32 3.94 16.64
C SER A 192 11.63 2.59 16.78
N ILE A 193 10.95 2.15 15.70
CA ILE A 193 10.35 0.81 15.56
C ILE A 193 10.96 0.17 14.31
N PRO A 194 11.97 -0.69 14.45
CA PRO A 194 12.68 -1.28 13.33
C PRO A 194 11.81 -2.19 12.46
N HIS A 195 12.26 -2.42 11.22
CA HIS A 195 11.55 -3.23 10.24
C HIS A 195 11.29 -4.68 10.67
N ASP A 196 12.21 -5.31 11.36
CA ASP A 196 12.05 -6.67 11.90
C ASP A 196 10.97 -6.78 12.97
N VAL A 197 10.62 -5.68 13.63
CA VAL A 197 9.51 -5.61 14.58
C VAL A 197 8.18 -5.38 13.86
N VAL A 198 8.15 -4.45 12.90
CA VAL A 198 6.92 -4.05 12.22
C VAL A 198 6.54 -4.96 11.06
N GLY A 199 7.53 -5.61 10.44
CA GLY A 199 7.37 -6.49 9.28
C GLY A 199 7.08 -5.75 7.97
N HIS A 200 6.78 -6.51 6.94
CA HIS A 200 6.42 -5.99 5.61
C HIS A 200 4.98 -5.48 5.58
N VAL A 201 4.71 -4.57 4.64
CA VAL A 201 3.34 -4.25 4.22
C VAL A 201 2.77 -5.48 3.52
N GLN A 202 1.55 -5.86 3.86
CA GLN A 202 0.86 -7.01 3.31
C GLN A 202 -0.49 -6.62 2.67
N ALA A 203 -1.07 -7.53 1.90
CA ALA A 203 -2.35 -7.30 1.24
C ALA A 203 -3.48 -6.98 2.24
N ALA A 204 -3.42 -7.49 3.48
CA ALA A 204 -4.37 -7.12 4.54
C ALA A 204 -4.26 -5.63 4.91
N ASP A 205 -3.04 -5.07 4.96
CA ASP A 205 -2.82 -3.65 5.25
C ASP A 205 -3.36 -2.79 4.11
N ILE A 206 -3.10 -3.21 2.85
CA ILE A 206 -3.62 -2.58 1.65
C ILE A 206 -5.15 -2.57 1.66
N ALA A 207 -5.77 -3.70 2.03
CA ALA A 207 -7.23 -3.83 2.10
C ALA A 207 -7.85 -2.94 3.17
N ALA A 208 -7.29 -2.94 4.38
CA ALA A 208 -7.79 -2.15 5.51
C ALA A 208 -7.71 -0.65 5.20
N TYR A 209 -6.59 -0.20 4.63
CA TYR A 209 -6.46 1.21 4.25
C TYR A 209 -7.36 1.56 3.05
N ALA A 210 -7.52 0.67 2.07
CA ALA A 210 -8.46 0.86 0.97
C ALA A 210 -9.90 1.00 1.48
N GLU A 211 -10.32 0.22 2.49
CA GLU A 211 -11.64 0.35 3.09
C GLU A 211 -11.85 1.74 3.71
N SER A 212 -10.84 2.29 4.38
CA SER A 212 -10.90 3.65 4.93
C SER A 212 -11.03 4.73 3.83
N LEU A 213 -10.30 4.57 2.71
CA LEU A 213 -10.41 5.46 1.55
C LEU A 213 -11.80 5.39 0.90
N ILE A 214 -12.36 4.19 0.78
CA ILE A 214 -13.72 3.99 0.26
C ILE A 214 -14.74 4.66 1.19
N ALA A 215 -14.59 4.52 2.50
CA ALA A 215 -15.49 5.10 3.48
C ALA A 215 -15.45 6.65 3.49
N SER A 216 -14.28 7.25 3.24
CA SER A 216 -14.12 8.71 3.12
C SER A 216 -14.47 9.27 1.73
N GLY A 217 -14.71 8.39 0.74
CA GLY A 217 -14.97 8.79 -0.66
C GLY A 217 -13.69 9.20 -1.42
N GLU A 218 -12.53 8.75 -0.97
CA GLU A 218 -11.22 9.00 -1.57
C GLU A 218 -10.71 7.82 -2.42
N ASP A 219 -11.62 6.93 -2.83
CA ASP A 219 -11.33 5.71 -3.60
C ASP A 219 -10.96 5.95 -5.08
N ASP A 220 -10.96 7.20 -5.52
CA ASP A 220 -10.53 7.62 -6.86
C ASP A 220 -8.99 7.65 -7.04
N ALA A 221 -8.22 7.28 -6.02
CA ALA A 221 -6.77 7.15 -6.11
C ALA A 221 -6.40 6.11 -7.18
N GLY A 222 -6.06 6.59 -8.36
CA GLY A 222 -5.79 5.76 -9.53
C GLY A 222 -4.71 4.71 -9.27
N MET A 223 -4.86 3.52 -9.84
CA MET A 223 -3.83 2.47 -9.80
C MET A 223 -2.61 2.84 -10.66
N THR A 224 -1.92 3.92 -10.28
CA THR A 224 -0.71 4.43 -10.95
C THR A 224 0.50 4.13 -10.07
N PRO A 225 1.56 3.52 -10.61
CA PRO A 225 2.76 3.23 -9.82
C PRO A 225 3.39 4.49 -9.24
N LEU A 226 3.79 4.44 -7.99
CA LEU A 226 4.56 5.49 -7.35
C LEU A 226 6.06 5.28 -7.64
N TYR A 227 6.55 5.92 -8.71
CA TYR A 227 7.96 5.86 -9.08
C TYR A 227 8.68 7.13 -8.65
N LEU A 228 9.59 7.01 -7.68
CA LEU A 228 10.44 8.09 -7.19
C LEU A 228 11.80 8.13 -7.90
N ALA A 229 12.19 7.03 -8.51
CA ALA A 229 13.43 6.92 -9.26
C ALA A 229 13.21 6.15 -10.57
N PRO A 230 14.02 6.41 -11.61
CA PRO A 230 14.01 5.61 -12.83
C PRO A 230 14.28 4.13 -12.54
N ALA A 231 13.70 3.25 -13.37
CA ALA A 231 13.98 1.82 -13.28
C ALA A 231 15.50 1.55 -13.40
N PHE A 232 16.08 0.84 -12.43
CA PHE A 232 17.45 0.36 -12.54
C PHE A 232 17.51 -0.79 -13.54
N LEU A 233 17.96 -0.52 -14.74
CA LEU A 233 18.03 -1.52 -15.81
C LEU A 233 19.25 -2.45 -15.72
N GLY A 234 20.07 -2.30 -14.67
CA GLY A 234 21.36 -3.02 -14.54
C GLY A 234 22.42 -2.53 -15.54
N PRO A 235 23.67 -2.96 -15.40
CA PRO A 235 24.68 -2.69 -16.41
C PRO A 235 24.29 -3.38 -17.72
N SER A 236 24.30 -2.63 -18.82
CA SER A 236 24.11 -3.18 -20.17
C SER A 236 25.07 -4.34 -20.37
N LYS A 237 24.55 -5.55 -20.70
CA LYS A 237 25.41 -6.64 -21.15
C LYS A 237 26.12 -6.15 -22.41
N LYS A 238 27.42 -5.83 -22.28
CA LYS A 238 28.25 -5.61 -23.50
C LYS A 238 28.12 -6.85 -24.35
N ALA A 239 27.65 -6.68 -25.57
CA ALA A 239 27.69 -7.73 -26.57
C ALA A 239 29.16 -8.20 -26.68
N SER A 240 29.44 -9.42 -26.29
CA SER A 240 30.71 -10.08 -26.58
C SER A 240 30.76 -10.29 -28.10
N GLN A 241 31.63 -9.53 -28.73
CA GLN A 241 32.05 -9.80 -30.10
C GLN A 241 32.95 -11.04 -30.15
#